data_04703b7bde1c31ee6e87363531fda1a1
#
_entry.id   04703b7bde1c31ee6e87363531fda1a1
#
_cell.length_a   1.000
_cell.length_b   1.000
_cell.length_c   1.000
_cell.angle_alpha   90.00
_cell.angle_beta   90.00
_cell.angle_gamma   90.00
#
_symmetry.space_group_name_H-M   'P 1'
#
loop_
_entity.id
_entity.type
_entity.pdbx_description
1 polymer ?
#
loop_
_entity_poly.entity_id
_entity_poly.type
_entity_poly.pdbx_seq_one_letter_code
_entity_poly.pdbx_strand_id
1 'polypeptide(L)'
;MLSRIAPPEVVVTDGGSGFASAVAAEWPETRVQRCLFHAFCQVKRHTTSRPRLQAGIELYGLARELMRLDDLRQADWWVERYMQWCGFWADFLEQRTVVDGRSVYTHERLRRARSSLSTLVKKGTLFTYLDPALTAGGRCPGPTTASRAG
;
A
#
# COMPACT_ATOMS: atom_id res chain seq x y z
N MET A 1 20.30 -12.34 -15.47
CA MET A 1 19.98 -11.23 -16.35
C MET A 1 20.11 -9.86 -15.69
N LEU A 2 19.56 -9.65 -14.52
CA LEU A 2 19.73 -8.39 -13.78
C LEU A 2 21.18 -8.08 -13.41
N SER A 3 21.99 -9.09 -13.17
CA SER A 3 23.41 -8.95 -12.84
C SER A 3 24.27 -8.22 -13.89
N ARG A 4 23.76 -8.10 -15.12
CA ARG A 4 24.45 -7.38 -16.20
C ARG A 4 24.05 -5.90 -16.27
N ILE A 5 23.12 -5.47 -15.44
CA ILE A 5 22.61 -4.10 -15.42
C ILE A 5 23.13 -3.43 -14.15
N ALA A 6 23.55 -2.18 -14.25
CA ALA A 6 23.94 -1.40 -13.07
C ALA A 6 22.74 -1.29 -12.11
N PRO A 7 22.95 -1.52 -10.79
CA PRO A 7 21.85 -1.47 -9.84
C PRO A 7 21.24 -0.06 -9.77
N PRO A 8 19.92 0.06 -9.92
CA PRO A 8 19.25 1.34 -9.71
C PRO A 8 19.17 1.69 -8.23
N GLU A 9 19.07 2.96 -7.91
CA GLU A 9 18.83 3.39 -6.52
C GLU A 9 17.47 2.93 -6.01
N VAL A 10 16.45 3.00 -6.87
CA VAL A 10 15.07 2.65 -6.52
C VAL A 10 14.43 1.87 -7.66
N VAL A 11 13.67 0.86 -7.27
CA VAL A 11 12.82 0.09 -8.18
C VAL A 11 11.39 0.24 -7.74
N VAL A 12 10.50 0.59 -8.68
CA VAL A 12 9.05 0.61 -8.44
C VAL A 12 8.46 -0.73 -8.82
N THR A 13 7.71 -1.34 -7.90
CA THR A 13 7.10 -2.66 -8.12
C THR A 13 5.60 -2.65 -7.85
N ASP A 14 4.87 -3.44 -8.59
CA ASP A 14 3.45 -3.74 -8.34
C ASP A 14 3.25 -4.77 -7.20
N GLY A 15 4.35 -5.34 -6.69
CA GLY A 15 4.33 -6.31 -5.59
C GLY A 15 4.37 -7.76 -6.03
N GLY A 16 4.69 -8.03 -7.28
CA GLY A 16 4.95 -9.39 -7.73
C GLY A 16 6.12 -10.00 -6.96
N SER A 17 5.88 -11.15 -6.32
CA SER A 17 6.88 -11.77 -5.42
C SER A 17 8.16 -12.17 -6.14
N GLY A 18 8.05 -12.65 -7.36
CA GLY A 18 9.22 -13.08 -8.13
C GLY A 18 10.16 -11.93 -8.45
N PHE A 19 9.64 -10.78 -8.85
CA PHE A 19 10.45 -9.60 -9.15
C PHE A 19 11.12 -9.04 -7.88
N ALA A 20 10.37 -8.92 -6.79
CA ALA A 20 10.92 -8.43 -5.52
C ALA A 20 12.05 -9.33 -5.01
N SER A 21 11.90 -10.65 -5.13
CA SER A 21 12.94 -11.62 -4.76
C SER A 21 14.18 -11.50 -5.64
N ALA A 22 14.00 -11.33 -6.94
CA ALA A 22 15.11 -11.13 -7.88
C ALA A 22 15.88 -9.84 -7.58
N VAL A 23 15.18 -8.74 -7.31
CA VAL A 23 15.82 -7.47 -6.94
C VAL A 23 16.63 -7.62 -5.65
N ALA A 24 16.07 -8.26 -4.64
CA ALA A 24 16.74 -8.46 -3.35
C ALA A 24 17.99 -9.33 -3.48
N ALA A 25 17.96 -10.34 -4.37
CA ALA A 25 19.09 -11.23 -4.60
C ALA A 25 20.22 -10.58 -5.40
N GLU A 26 19.85 -9.85 -6.47
CA GLU A 26 20.83 -9.28 -7.39
C GLU A 26 21.31 -7.88 -6.98
N TRP A 27 20.43 -7.10 -6.37
CA TRP A 27 20.70 -5.72 -6.00
C TRP A 27 20.29 -5.45 -4.54
N PRO A 28 21.01 -5.97 -3.56
CA PRO A 28 20.61 -5.86 -2.14
C PRO A 28 20.53 -4.43 -1.62
N GLU A 29 21.26 -3.50 -2.23
CA GLU A 29 21.27 -2.10 -1.82
C GLU A 29 20.17 -1.28 -2.51
N THR A 30 19.49 -1.84 -3.50
CA THR A 30 18.43 -1.16 -4.23
C THR A 30 17.18 -1.05 -3.35
N ARG A 31 16.66 0.15 -3.23
CA ARG A 31 15.45 0.41 -2.45
C ARG A 31 14.20 0.10 -3.28
N VAL A 32 13.17 -0.34 -2.63
CA VAL A 32 11.91 -0.70 -3.28
C VAL A 32 10.86 0.35 -2.97
N GLN A 33 10.21 0.85 -4.01
CA GLN A 33 9.00 1.66 -3.92
C GLN A 33 7.82 0.82 -4.40
N ARG A 34 6.82 0.68 -3.57
CA ARG A 34 5.57 0.04 -3.97
C ARG A 34 4.79 0.97 -4.89
N CYS A 35 4.28 0.46 -6.00
CA CYS A 35 3.39 1.23 -6.85
C CYS A 35 2.12 1.59 -6.08
N LEU A 36 1.90 2.88 -5.83
CA LEU A 36 0.77 3.36 -5.03
C LEU A 36 -0.57 3.08 -5.70
N PHE A 37 -0.61 3.16 -7.01
CA PHE A 37 -1.82 2.82 -7.78
C PHE A 37 -2.22 1.35 -7.58
N HIS A 38 -1.25 0.43 -7.63
CA HIS A 38 -1.53 -0.99 -7.37
C HIS A 38 -1.94 -1.25 -5.92
N ALA A 39 -1.33 -0.56 -4.96
CA ALA A 39 -1.74 -0.62 -3.56
C ALA A 39 -3.20 -0.17 -3.39
N PHE A 40 -3.57 0.94 -4.01
CA PHE A 40 -4.95 1.41 -4.06
C PHE A 40 -5.89 0.39 -4.72
N CYS A 41 -5.50 -0.18 -5.86
CA CYS A 41 -6.31 -1.17 -6.57
C CYS A 41 -6.57 -2.42 -5.72
N GLN A 42 -5.61 -2.84 -4.91
CA GLN A 42 -5.81 -3.96 -3.99
C GLN A 42 -6.86 -3.65 -2.92
N VAL A 43 -6.84 -2.46 -2.35
CA VAL A 43 -7.88 -2.03 -1.40
C VAL A 43 -9.23 -1.97 -2.10
N LYS A 44 -9.29 -1.32 -3.26
CA LYS A 44 -10.51 -1.17 -4.07
C LYS A 44 -11.14 -2.53 -4.41
N ARG A 45 -10.33 -3.54 -4.70
CA ARG A 45 -10.82 -4.90 -4.98
C ARG A 45 -11.64 -5.46 -3.82
N HIS A 46 -11.27 -5.14 -2.60
CA HIS A 46 -11.94 -5.62 -1.40
C HIS A 46 -13.07 -4.71 -0.90
N THR A 47 -12.91 -3.39 -1.05
CA THR A 47 -13.92 -2.43 -0.62
C THR A 47 -14.98 -2.15 -1.68
N THR A 48 -14.70 -2.47 -2.95
CA THR A 48 -15.39 -2.01 -4.14
C THR A 48 -15.15 -0.52 -4.42
N SER A 49 -15.65 -0.02 -5.56
CA SER A 49 -15.54 1.42 -5.89
C SER A 49 -16.61 2.28 -5.21
N ARG A 50 -17.62 1.64 -4.64
CA ARG A 50 -18.72 2.31 -3.92
C ARG A 50 -19.00 1.57 -2.62
N PRO A 51 -18.11 1.65 -1.63
CA PRO A 51 -18.31 0.98 -0.35
C PRO A 51 -19.54 1.56 0.35
N ARG A 52 -20.29 0.68 1.02
CA ARG A 52 -21.51 1.08 1.75
C ARG A 52 -21.27 1.19 3.25
N LEU A 53 -20.36 0.39 3.77
CA LEU A 53 -20.03 0.43 5.20
C LEU A 53 -19.09 1.60 5.48
N GLN A 54 -19.31 2.28 6.58
CA GLN A 54 -18.50 3.46 6.96
C GLN A 54 -17.00 3.10 7.02
N ALA A 55 -16.66 1.97 7.63
CA ALA A 55 -15.27 1.50 7.67
C ALA A 55 -14.66 1.35 6.28
N GLY A 56 -15.44 0.83 5.32
CA GLY A 56 -14.99 0.68 3.94
C GLY A 56 -14.85 2.01 3.21
N ILE A 57 -15.76 2.95 3.45
CA ILE A 57 -15.71 4.31 2.87
C ILE A 57 -14.44 5.02 3.32
N GLU A 58 -14.14 4.96 4.61
CA GLU A 58 -12.96 5.60 5.19
C GLU A 58 -11.66 4.94 4.67
N LEU A 59 -11.60 3.60 4.64
CA LEU A 59 -10.42 2.89 4.16
C LEU A 59 -10.17 3.15 2.67
N TYR A 60 -11.23 3.19 1.87
CA TYR A 60 -11.13 3.55 0.46
C TYR A 60 -10.59 4.97 0.28
N GLY A 61 -11.07 5.92 1.09
CA GLY A 61 -10.59 7.30 1.09
C GLY A 61 -9.11 7.39 1.43
N LEU A 62 -8.67 6.70 2.50
CA LEU A 62 -7.26 6.64 2.89
C LEU A 62 -6.40 6.06 1.77
N ALA A 63 -6.85 4.99 1.13
CA ALA A 63 -6.11 4.39 0.02
C ALA A 63 -5.98 5.33 -1.19
N ARG A 64 -7.00 6.12 -1.47
CA ARG A 64 -6.93 7.15 -2.53
C ARG A 64 -5.96 8.26 -2.21
N GLU A 65 -5.90 8.67 -0.95
CA GLU A 65 -5.00 9.75 -0.51
C GLU A 65 -3.53 9.39 -0.70
N LEU A 66 -3.17 8.09 -0.67
CA LEU A 66 -1.79 7.65 -0.91
C LEU A 66 -1.19 8.23 -2.20
N MET A 67 -1.99 8.38 -3.24
CA MET A 67 -1.52 8.86 -4.54
C MET A 67 -1.31 10.38 -4.61
N ARG A 68 -1.59 11.09 -3.51
CA ARG A 68 -1.55 12.56 -3.45
C ARG A 68 -0.56 13.11 -2.44
N LEU A 69 0.21 12.23 -1.80
CA LEU A 69 1.18 12.64 -0.79
C LEU A 69 2.43 13.17 -1.46
N ASP A 70 2.87 14.35 -1.04
CA ASP A 70 3.97 15.06 -1.66
C ASP A 70 5.23 15.15 -0.77
N ASP A 71 5.08 14.96 0.53
CA ASP A 71 6.18 15.05 1.47
C ASP A 71 6.07 14.06 2.65
N LEU A 72 7.16 13.91 3.40
CA LEU A 72 7.21 12.98 4.55
C LEU A 72 6.26 13.35 5.67
N ARG A 73 5.98 14.62 5.88
CA ARG A 73 5.04 15.07 6.92
C ARG A 73 3.63 14.59 6.61
N GLN A 74 3.23 14.69 5.34
CA GLN A 74 1.94 14.18 4.86
C GLN A 74 1.89 12.65 4.99
N ALA A 75 2.99 11.96 4.69
CA ALA A 75 3.09 10.52 4.83
C ALA A 75 2.95 10.08 6.29
N ASP A 76 3.64 10.75 7.22
CA ASP A 76 3.54 10.46 8.65
C ASP A 76 2.10 10.67 9.15
N TRP A 77 1.49 11.77 8.75
CA TRP A 77 0.10 12.07 9.09
C TRP A 77 -0.87 11.04 8.52
N TRP A 78 -0.62 10.57 7.29
CA TRP A 78 -1.41 9.51 6.68
C TRP A 78 -1.29 8.20 7.47
N VAL A 79 -0.07 7.81 7.85
CA VAL A 79 0.17 6.60 8.66
C VAL A 79 -0.56 6.70 9.99
N GLU A 80 -0.49 7.85 10.66
CA GLU A 80 -1.19 8.08 11.92
C GLU A 80 -2.70 7.90 11.77
N ARG A 81 -3.30 8.50 10.74
CA ARG A 81 -4.73 8.35 10.44
C ARG A 81 -5.09 6.91 10.12
N TYR A 82 -4.25 6.22 9.38
CA TYR A 82 -4.45 4.80 9.09
C TYR A 82 -4.42 3.96 10.37
N MET A 83 -3.47 4.21 11.25
CA MET A 83 -3.39 3.51 12.54
C MET A 83 -4.60 3.81 13.44
N GLN A 84 -5.07 5.04 13.45
CA GLN A 84 -6.30 5.42 14.14
C GLN A 84 -7.51 4.66 13.58
N TRP A 85 -7.62 4.57 12.26
CA TRP A 85 -8.66 3.77 11.60
C TRP A 85 -8.59 2.29 12.03
N CYS A 86 -7.40 1.72 12.06
CA CYS A 86 -7.20 0.33 12.50
C CYS A 86 -7.67 0.11 13.94
N GLY A 87 -7.36 1.03 14.84
CA GLY A 87 -7.77 0.96 16.24
C GLY A 87 -9.27 1.16 16.41
N PHE A 88 -9.84 2.16 15.74
CA PHE A 88 -11.25 2.47 15.83
C PHE A 88 -12.15 1.33 15.36
N TRP A 89 -11.80 0.69 14.25
CA TRP A 89 -12.59 -0.39 13.65
C TRP A 89 -12.16 -1.80 14.06
N ALA A 90 -11.25 -1.93 15.04
CA ALA A 90 -10.69 -3.22 15.44
C ALA A 90 -11.79 -4.22 15.83
N ASP A 91 -12.68 -3.86 16.76
CA ASP A 91 -13.74 -4.74 17.24
C ASP A 91 -14.76 -5.06 16.14
N PHE A 92 -15.09 -4.08 15.31
CA PHE A 92 -15.97 -4.28 14.16
C PHE A 92 -15.40 -5.34 13.19
N LEU A 93 -14.10 -5.30 12.93
CA LEU A 93 -13.43 -6.25 12.03
C LEU A 93 -13.27 -7.64 12.66
N GLU A 94 -13.38 -7.77 13.98
CA GLU A 94 -13.33 -9.05 14.67
C GLU A 94 -14.71 -9.74 14.77
N GLN A 95 -15.78 -9.07 14.34
CA GLN A 95 -17.12 -9.66 14.34
C GLN A 95 -17.17 -10.94 13.50
N ARG A 96 -17.89 -11.91 14.03
CA ARG A 96 -18.02 -13.22 13.38
C ARG A 96 -19.49 -13.57 13.17
N THR A 97 -19.72 -14.30 12.09
CA THR A 97 -21.03 -14.82 11.72
C THR A 97 -20.92 -16.32 11.52
N VAL A 98 -21.95 -17.06 11.88
CA VAL A 98 -22.00 -18.50 11.60
C VAL A 98 -22.69 -18.73 10.25
N VAL A 99 -21.96 -19.38 9.32
CA VAL A 99 -22.47 -19.75 8.00
C VAL A 99 -22.23 -21.24 7.84
N ASP A 100 -23.28 -21.99 7.58
CA ASP A 100 -23.23 -23.45 7.41
C ASP A 100 -22.50 -24.15 8.57
N GLY A 101 -22.78 -23.71 9.81
CA GLY A 101 -22.17 -24.27 11.01
C GLY A 101 -20.72 -23.88 11.26
N ARG A 102 -20.14 -23.02 10.43
CA ARG A 102 -18.76 -22.53 10.56
C ARG A 102 -18.72 -21.07 10.96
N SER A 103 -17.87 -20.75 11.92
CA SER A 103 -17.63 -19.37 12.33
C SER A 103 -16.67 -18.69 11.34
N VAL A 104 -17.13 -17.65 10.66
CA VAL A 104 -16.36 -16.87 9.70
C VAL A 104 -16.35 -15.41 10.11
N TYR A 105 -15.35 -14.65 9.66
CA TYR A 105 -15.35 -13.21 9.88
C TYR A 105 -16.44 -12.54 9.06
N THR A 106 -17.26 -11.74 9.71
CA THR A 106 -18.37 -11.02 9.06
C THR A 106 -17.85 -10.05 7.98
N HIS A 107 -16.72 -9.41 8.26
CA HIS A 107 -16.13 -8.38 7.41
C HIS A 107 -14.79 -8.83 6.79
N GLU A 108 -14.74 -10.06 6.30
CA GLU A 108 -13.52 -10.68 5.78
C GLU A 108 -12.86 -9.84 4.67
N ARG A 109 -13.64 -9.24 3.80
CA ARG A 109 -13.10 -8.40 2.73
C ARG A 109 -12.38 -7.17 3.26
N LEU A 110 -12.96 -6.47 4.24
CA LEU A 110 -12.30 -5.34 4.90
C LEU A 110 -11.05 -5.77 5.65
N ARG A 111 -11.07 -6.94 6.28
CA ARG A 111 -9.90 -7.51 6.94
C ARG A 111 -8.76 -7.71 5.94
N ARG A 112 -9.05 -8.24 4.75
CA ARG A 112 -8.06 -8.42 3.69
C ARG A 112 -7.51 -7.09 3.18
N ALA A 113 -8.37 -6.10 2.99
CA ALA A 113 -7.93 -4.74 2.61
C ALA A 113 -6.98 -4.16 3.67
N ARG A 114 -7.36 -4.25 4.95
CA ARG A 114 -6.50 -3.80 6.06
C ARG A 114 -5.17 -4.54 6.07
N SER A 115 -5.20 -5.86 5.95
CA SER A 115 -3.98 -6.68 5.96
C SER A 115 -3.02 -6.29 4.83
N SER A 116 -3.56 -6.05 3.64
CA SER A 116 -2.78 -5.59 2.50
C SER A 116 -2.04 -4.28 2.79
N LEU A 117 -2.75 -3.26 3.28
CA LEU A 117 -2.13 -1.98 3.63
C LEU A 117 -1.17 -2.10 4.81
N SER A 118 -1.55 -2.82 5.86
CA SER A 118 -0.70 -3.00 7.05
C SER A 118 0.64 -3.66 6.69
N THR A 119 0.62 -4.63 5.80
CA THR A 119 1.84 -5.27 5.31
C THR A 119 2.75 -4.26 4.61
N LEU A 120 2.19 -3.41 3.75
CA LEU A 120 2.96 -2.41 3.02
C LEU A 120 3.52 -1.32 3.95
N VAL A 121 2.74 -0.88 4.94
CA VAL A 121 3.20 0.07 5.96
C VAL A 121 4.37 -0.52 6.75
N LYS A 122 4.25 -1.77 7.19
CA LYS A 122 5.31 -2.46 7.95
C LYS A 122 6.59 -2.65 7.14
N LYS A 123 6.46 -2.94 5.85
CA LYS A 123 7.63 -3.10 4.96
C LYS A 123 8.32 -1.78 4.65
N GLY A 124 7.66 -0.65 4.88
CA GLY A 124 8.23 0.67 4.60
C GLY A 124 8.40 0.97 3.11
N THR A 125 7.65 0.32 2.23
CA THR A 125 7.82 0.46 0.78
C THR A 125 6.88 1.48 0.13
N LEU A 126 5.95 2.05 0.88
CA LEU A 126 4.97 3.00 0.34
C LEU A 126 5.55 4.39 0.08
N PHE A 127 6.51 4.81 0.89
CA PHE A 127 6.97 6.20 0.92
C PHE A 127 8.45 6.37 0.57
N THR A 128 9.04 5.37 -0.07
CA THR A 128 10.45 5.41 -0.49
C THR A 128 10.72 6.62 -1.39
N TYR A 129 9.78 6.99 -2.26
CA TYR A 129 9.91 8.12 -3.17
C TYR A 129 10.00 9.49 -2.47
N LEU A 130 9.59 9.57 -1.19
CA LEU A 130 9.64 10.80 -0.41
C LEU A 130 10.95 10.97 0.37
N ASP A 131 11.84 9.98 0.31
CA ASP A 131 13.09 10.03 1.06
C ASP A 131 13.99 11.16 0.52
N PRO A 132 14.41 12.12 1.37
CA PRO A 132 15.25 13.22 0.95
C PRO A 132 16.58 12.79 0.33
N ALA A 133 17.12 11.65 0.73
CA ALA A 133 18.35 11.11 0.18
C ALA A 133 18.21 10.74 -1.30
N LEU A 134 16.99 10.34 -1.72
CA LEU A 134 16.70 10.01 -3.10
C LEU A 134 16.36 11.24 -3.95
N THR A 135 15.71 12.24 -3.33
CA THR A 135 15.35 13.48 -4.03
C THR A 135 16.54 14.39 -4.25
N ALA A 136 17.56 14.31 -3.40
CA ALA A 136 18.79 15.08 -3.55
C ALA A 136 19.68 14.58 -4.70
N GLY A 137 19.61 13.30 -5.03
CA GLY A 137 20.41 12.66 -6.08
C GLY A 137 19.76 12.57 -7.46
N GLY A 138 18.51 12.94 -7.60
CA GLY A 138 17.77 12.81 -8.86
C GLY A 138 16.27 12.64 -8.64
N ARG A 139 15.49 12.67 -9.70
CA ARG A 139 14.05 12.51 -9.61
C ARG A 139 13.68 11.07 -9.27
N CYS A 140 13.25 10.85 -8.05
CA CYS A 140 12.50 9.66 -7.77
C CYS A 140 11.14 9.75 -8.50
N PRO A 141 10.73 8.70 -9.24
CA PRO A 141 9.41 8.72 -9.84
C PRO A 141 8.36 8.81 -8.75
N GLY A 142 7.71 9.93 -8.70
CA GLY A 142 6.59 10.16 -7.78
C GLY A 142 5.41 9.24 -8.08
N PRO A 143 4.35 9.37 -7.27
CA PRO A 143 3.12 8.62 -7.52
C PRO A 143 2.67 8.98 -8.91
N THR A 144 2.55 8.05 -9.72
CA THR A 144 2.35 8.28 -11.08
C THR A 144 1.09 8.86 -11.42
N THR A 145 1.29 9.74 -11.83
CA THR A 145 0.77 10.28 -12.88
C THR A 145 0.19 9.49 -14.00
N ALA A 146 0.47 8.29 -14.06
CA ALA A 146 -0.11 7.44 -15.03
C ALA A 146 -1.62 7.53 -15.09
N SER A 147 -2.20 7.87 -14.06
CA SER A 147 -3.63 8.10 -13.98
C SER A 147 -4.13 9.27 -14.84
N ARG A 148 -3.26 9.97 -15.49
CA ARG A 148 -3.70 11.11 -16.25
C ARG A 148 -4.05 10.82 -17.67
N ALA A 149 -3.86 9.64 -18.08
CA ALA A 149 -4.21 9.20 -19.40
C ALA A 149 -5.71 8.97 -19.58
N GLY A 150 -6.50 9.48 -18.72
CA GLY A 150 -7.97 9.39 -18.86
C GLY A 150 -8.53 10.47 -19.74
#